data_90590c729b284961d3e47665ad547622
#
_entry.id   90590c729b284961d3e47665ad547622
#
_cell.length_a   1.000
_cell.length_b   1.000
_cell.length_c   1.000
_cell.angle_alpha   90.00
_cell.angle_beta   90.00
_cell.angle_gamma   90.00
#
_symmetry.space_group_name_H-M   'P 1'
#
loop_
_entity.id
_entity.type
_entity.pdbx_description
1 polymer ?
#
loop_
_entity_poly.entity_id
_entity_poly.type
_entity_poly.pdbx_seq_one_letter_code
_entity_poly.pdbx_strand_id
1 'polypeptide(L)'
;MDVQFLGGAREVGRSAILVNDSLLLDYGMLTGNPPQVPLDANPDAVVVSHGHLDHVGALPSLLSGDDRPPIHWTPPTRDLANTLARDTLKLHGGTLACPFTETDVHRMSEVSVTHGYGESFDAAGHEVTFYNAGHIPGSAHVLVEDSDTRLLYTGDFHVDDPDAGGVGGQRLVAGSRARPDADAVIVESTYSDVSHDPRGAVEERFAERVARTVWGGGTVVVPAFAIGRTQEILMVCDAYDIDCYVDGMGKDVTRSVLQYPGFLRDADALRRAKGHARFVTGRRGQKKRIADQNTVVVTTSGMLSGGPAMTYVPEIAGHPRNLVAFTGHQVEGTPGRELLDTGQAELDGQRTRVSARVDQYDFSAHADRDGVLEFLESYRDAAVLVNHGDRCVGFASELRENGRDARAPERGETVRV
;
A
#
# COMPACT_ATOMS: atom_id res chain seq x y z
N MET A 1 -18.15 -21.05 -7.26
CA MET A 1 -18.42 -19.66 -6.84
C MET A 1 -18.56 -18.74 -8.06
N ASP A 2 -19.48 -17.77 -8.02
CA ASP A 2 -19.53 -16.70 -9.01
C ASP A 2 -18.72 -15.50 -8.48
N VAL A 3 -17.76 -15.01 -9.26
CA VAL A 3 -16.80 -13.96 -8.87
C VAL A 3 -16.94 -12.78 -9.83
N GLN A 4 -17.47 -11.65 -9.36
CA GLN A 4 -17.68 -10.45 -10.16
C GLN A 4 -16.62 -9.39 -9.83
N PHE A 5 -15.96 -8.84 -10.84
CA PHE A 5 -14.91 -7.83 -10.72
C PHE A 5 -15.51 -6.42 -10.82
N LEU A 6 -15.77 -5.77 -9.69
CA LEU A 6 -16.34 -4.43 -9.64
C LEU A 6 -15.32 -3.32 -9.81
N GLY A 7 -14.05 -3.60 -9.51
CA GLY A 7 -12.90 -2.70 -9.63
C GLY A 7 -11.58 -3.44 -9.54
N GLY A 8 -10.45 -2.76 -9.79
CA GLY A 8 -9.12 -3.37 -9.82
C GLY A 8 -8.84 -4.25 -11.06
N ALA A 9 -9.83 -4.50 -11.90
CA ALA A 9 -9.70 -5.32 -13.08
C ALA A 9 -8.93 -4.60 -14.20
N ARG A 10 -7.74 -5.11 -14.56
CA ARG A 10 -6.82 -4.54 -15.56
C ARG A 10 -6.37 -3.11 -15.24
N GLU A 11 -6.33 -2.76 -13.97
CA GLU A 11 -5.89 -1.45 -13.48
C GLU A 11 -5.32 -1.58 -12.07
N VAL A 12 -4.44 -0.67 -11.66
CA VAL A 12 -4.05 -0.48 -10.25
C VAL A 12 -5.02 0.53 -9.64
N GLY A 13 -5.67 0.17 -8.54
CA GLY A 13 -6.60 1.05 -7.81
C GLY A 13 -8.04 0.52 -7.76
N ARG A 14 -8.84 1.13 -6.89
CA ARG A 14 -10.27 0.85 -6.63
C ARG A 14 -10.64 -0.64 -6.63
N SER A 15 -9.85 -1.47 -5.96
CA SER A 15 -10.08 -2.92 -5.87
C SER A 15 -11.42 -3.23 -5.23
N ALA A 16 -12.22 -4.09 -5.88
CA ALA A 16 -13.49 -4.57 -5.37
C ALA A 16 -13.94 -5.83 -6.12
N ILE A 17 -14.22 -6.90 -5.40
CA ILE A 17 -14.60 -8.18 -5.97
C ILE A 17 -15.80 -8.70 -5.19
N LEU A 18 -16.89 -9.02 -5.86
CA LEU A 18 -18.13 -9.54 -5.26
C LEU A 18 -18.23 -11.04 -5.52
N VAL A 19 -18.33 -11.82 -4.44
CA VAL A 19 -18.46 -13.28 -4.47
C VAL A 19 -19.89 -13.67 -4.16
N ASN A 20 -20.50 -14.49 -5.03
CA ASN A 20 -21.87 -15.02 -4.90
C ASN A 20 -22.92 -13.92 -4.58
N ASP A 21 -22.78 -12.72 -5.15
CA ASP A 21 -23.64 -11.55 -4.95
C ASP A 21 -23.81 -11.09 -3.48
N SER A 22 -23.05 -11.65 -2.52
CA SER A 22 -23.24 -11.44 -1.08
C SER A 22 -21.99 -11.01 -0.33
N LEU A 23 -20.81 -11.54 -0.68
CA LEU A 23 -19.56 -11.24 0.00
C LEU A 23 -18.69 -10.31 -0.85
N LEU A 24 -18.38 -9.12 -0.33
CA LEU A 24 -17.50 -8.15 -1.01
C LEU A 24 -16.08 -8.23 -0.46
N LEU A 25 -15.11 -8.44 -1.34
CA LEU A 25 -13.67 -8.37 -1.01
C LEU A 25 -13.13 -7.01 -1.45
N ASP A 26 -12.71 -6.18 -0.49
CA ASP A 26 -12.26 -4.80 -0.64
C ASP A 26 -13.32 -3.85 -1.26
N TYR A 27 -13.15 -2.54 -1.06
CA TYR A 27 -13.88 -1.49 -1.76
C TYR A 27 -13.03 -0.23 -1.80
N GLY A 28 -12.15 -0.19 -2.76
CA GLY A 28 -11.11 0.80 -2.88
C GLY A 28 -11.51 2.08 -3.59
N MET A 29 -10.58 3.03 -3.67
CA MET A 29 -10.77 4.29 -4.36
C MET A 29 -9.47 4.69 -5.10
N LEU A 30 -9.61 5.07 -6.35
CA LEU A 30 -8.53 5.73 -7.09
C LEU A 30 -8.68 7.25 -6.91
N THR A 31 -7.62 7.91 -6.48
CA THR A 31 -7.62 9.35 -6.24
C THR A 31 -7.84 10.16 -7.51
N GLY A 32 -8.56 11.27 -7.39
CA GLY A 32 -8.89 12.16 -8.51
C GLY A 32 -9.90 13.22 -8.08
N ASN A 33 -10.37 14.02 -9.04
CA ASN A 33 -11.44 14.99 -8.81
C ASN A 33 -12.43 14.98 -10.00
N PRO A 34 -13.57 14.24 -9.89
CA PRO A 34 -13.95 13.37 -8.78
C PRO A 34 -13.06 12.11 -8.68
N PRO A 35 -13.02 11.44 -7.50
CA PRO A 35 -12.35 10.17 -7.37
C PRO A 35 -13.11 9.09 -8.14
N GLN A 36 -12.39 8.05 -8.55
CA GLN A 36 -13.01 6.90 -9.18
C GLN A 36 -13.24 5.82 -8.12
N VAL A 37 -14.46 5.34 -8.03
CA VAL A 37 -14.87 4.26 -7.13
C VAL A 37 -15.22 3.00 -7.95
N PRO A 38 -15.33 1.81 -7.33
CA PRO A 38 -15.82 0.60 -7.99
C PRO A 38 -17.25 0.75 -8.51
N LEU A 39 -17.75 -0.26 -9.21
CA LEU A 39 -19.18 -0.38 -9.50
C LEU A 39 -19.96 -0.54 -8.19
N ASP A 40 -21.21 -0.09 -8.19
CA ASP A 40 -22.09 -0.18 -7.02
C ASP A 40 -22.26 -1.63 -6.57
N ALA A 41 -22.25 -1.84 -5.25
CA ALA A 41 -22.47 -3.13 -4.62
C ALA A 41 -23.39 -2.98 -3.41
N ASN A 42 -24.16 -4.03 -3.13
CA ASN A 42 -25.00 -4.14 -1.93
C ASN A 42 -24.71 -5.49 -1.24
N PRO A 43 -23.53 -5.66 -0.62
CA PRO A 43 -23.14 -6.93 -0.02
C PRO A 43 -23.80 -7.17 1.33
N ASP A 44 -23.94 -8.45 1.71
CA ASP A 44 -24.33 -8.86 3.06
C ASP A 44 -23.18 -8.77 4.07
N ALA A 45 -21.92 -8.87 3.59
CA ALA A 45 -20.71 -8.66 4.39
C ALA A 45 -19.55 -8.14 3.52
N VAL A 46 -18.60 -7.46 4.15
CA VAL A 46 -17.37 -6.99 3.51
C VAL A 46 -16.16 -7.60 4.21
N VAL A 47 -15.19 -8.09 3.45
CA VAL A 47 -13.90 -8.59 3.94
C VAL A 47 -12.78 -7.77 3.32
N VAL A 48 -11.88 -7.26 4.14
CA VAL A 48 -10.83 -6.33 3.70
C VAL A 48 -9.46 -6.97 3.79
N SER A 49 -8.75 -6.99 2.67
CA SER A 49 -7.41 -7.54 2.57
C SER A 49 -6.37 -6.69 3.29
N HIS A 50 -6.35 -5.38 3.07
CA HIS A 50 -5.39 -4.49 3.72
C HIS A 50 -5.80 -3.01 3.67
N GLY A 51 -5.04 -2.15 4.37
CA GLY A 51 -5.42 -0.76 4.67
C GLY A 51 -4.88 0.30 3.70
N HIS A 52 -4.60 0.01 2.42
CA HIS A 52 -4.31 1.04 1.43
C HIS A 52 -5.57 1.64 0.82
N LEU A 53 -5.48 2.87 0.32
CA LEU A 53 -6.63 3.65 -0.18
C LEU A 53 -7.35 2.96 -1.34
N ASP A 54 -6.62 2.31 -2.20
CA ASP A 54 -7.11 1.57 -3.37
C ASP A 54 -7.80 0.24 -3.02
N HIS A 55 -7.82 -0.12 -1.72
CA HIS A 55 -8.56 -1.27 -1.17
C HIS A 55 -9.65 -0.86 -0.17
N VAL A 56 -9.50 0.29 0.52
CA VAL A 56 -10.46 0.70 1.56
C VAL A 56 -11.10 2.07 1.33
N GLY A 57 -10.65 2.83 0.32
CA GLY A 57 -10.95 4.24 0.22
C GLY A 57 -12.41 4.59 0.01
N ALA A 58 -13.22 3.70 -0.57
CA ALA A 58 -14.64 3.89 -0.79
C ALA A 58 -15.52 3.16 0.24
N LEU A 59 -14.95 2.36 1.17
CA LEU A 59 -15.72 1.60 2.17
C LEU A 59 -16.78 2.40 2.92
N PRO A 60 -16.50 3.63 3.41
CA PRO A 60 -17.52 4.37 4.15
C PRO A 60 -18.76 4.67 3.30
N SER A 61 -18.65 4.77 1.97
CA SER A 61 -19.79 5.06 1.09
C SER A 61 -20.83 3.93 1.03
N LEU A 62 -20.40 2.68 1.28
CA LEU A 62 -21.32 1.52 1.41
C LEU A 62 -22.27 1.66 2.59
N LEU A 63 -21.94 2.51 3.57
CA LEU A 63 -22.69 2.70 4.80
C LEU A 63 -23.58 3.95 4.76
N SER A 64 -23.71 4.61 3.59
CA SER A 64 -24.51 5.85 3.45
C SER A 64 -26.01 5.59 3.51
N GLY A 65 -26.45 4.39 3.14
CA GLY A 65 -27.85 3.94 3.16
C GLY A 65 -28.34 3.47 4.54
N ASP A 66 -29.38 2.62 4.54
CA ASP A 66 -29.92 1.96 5.72
C ASP A 66 -29.23 0.62 6.02
N ASP A 67 -28.66 0.00 5.01
CA ASP A 67 -27.91 -1.24 5.13
C ASP A 67 -26.59 -1.03 5.90
N ARG A 68 -26.22 -2.03 6.69
CA ARG A 68 -25.05 -2.00 7.58
C ARG A 68 -24.32 -3.34 7.51
N PRO A 69 -23.73 -3.70 6.34
CA PRO A 69 -22.96 -4.92 6.25
C PRO A 69 -21.79 -4.89 7.25
N PRO A 70 -21.54 -5.98 8.01
CA PRO A 70 -20.36 -6.09 8.84
C PRO A 70 -19.11 -6.02 7.97
N ILE A 71 -18.07 -5.36 8.49
CA ILE A 71 -16.75 -5.25 7.84
C ILE A 71 -15.75 -6.06 8.65
N HIS A 72 -15.21 -7.11 8.03
CA HIS A 72 -14.24 -8.03 8.60
C HIS A 72 -12.83 -7.67 8.12
N TRP A 73 -11.91 -7.48 9.02
CA TRP A 73 -10.52 -7.09 8.77
C TRP A 73 -9.58 -7.50 9.89
N THR A 74 -8.29 -7.35 9.67
CA THR A 74 -7.34 -7.44 10.77
C THR A 74 -7.37 -6.15 11.61
N PRO A 75 -7.00 -6.18 12.91
CA PRO A 75 -6.97 -4.97 13.74
C PRO A 75 -6.13 -3.82 13.16
N PRO A 76 -4.90 -4.04 12.61
CA PRO A 76 -4.16 -2.96 11.96
C PRO A 76 -4.88 -2.39 10.75
N THR A 77 -5.45 -3.23 9.88
CA THR A 77 -6.18 -2.81 8.67
C THR A 77 -7.33 -1.89 9.03
N ARG A 78 -8.13 -2.22 10.06
CA ARG A 78 -9.20 -1.36 10.58
C ARG A 78 -8.70 0.04 10.95
N ASP A 79 -7.63 0.11 11.72
CA ASP A 79 -7.12 1.41 12.21
C ASP A 79 -6.50 2.24 11.08
N LEU A 80 -5.85 1.60 10.12
CA LEU A 80 -5.32 2.24 8.93
C LEU A 80 -6.45 2.79 8.04
N ALA A 81 -7.50 1.99 7.79
CA ALA A 81 -8.68 2.42 7.03
C ALA A 81 -9.38 3.62 7.67
N ASN A 82 -9.58 3.59 9.00
CA ASN A 82 -10.13 4.72 9.75
C ASN A 82 -9.25 5.98 9.66
N THR A 83 -7.93 5.82 9.67
CA THR A 83 -6.99 6.93 9.54
C THR A 83 -7.10 7.57 8.16
N LEU A 84 -7.15 6.77 7.09
CA LEU A 84 -7.30 7.26 5.72
C LEU A 84 -8.67 7.93 5.49
N ALA A 85 -9.76 7.32 5.97
CA ALA A 85 -11.10 7.89 5.83
C ALA A 85 -11.21 9.27 6.49
N ARG A 86 -10.64 9.44 7.69
CA ARG A 86 -10.59 10.74 8.38
C ARG A 86 -9.69 11.76 7.69
N ASP A 87 -8.58 11.32 7.09
CA ASP A 87 -7.71 12.23 6.33
C ASP A 87 -8.41 12.68 5.04
N THR A 88 -9.09 11.77 4.32
CA THR A 88 -9.91 12.10 3.15
C THR A 88 -11.01 13.12 3.49
N LEU A 89 -11.72 12.93 4.61
CA LEU A 89 -12.70 13.92 5.10
C LEU A 89 -12.07 15.27 5.40
N LYS A 90 -10.92 15.28 6.06
CA LYS A 90 -10.20 16.52 6.40
C LYS A 90 -9.75 17.29 5.16
N LEU A 91 -9.30 16.60 4.12
CA LEU A 91 -8.78 17.20 2.90
C LEU A 91 -9.90 17.57 1.90
N HIS A 92 -10.94 16.77 1.81
CA HIS A 92 -11.92 16.79 0.73
C HIS A 92 -13.39 16.77 1.19
N GLY A 93 -13.66 16.71 2.50
CA GLY A 93 -15.02 16.61 3.04
C GLY A 93 -15.92 17.75 2.53
N GLY A 94 -17.13 17.38 2.10
CA GLY A 94 -18.11 18.30 1.51
C GLY A 94 -17.85 18.69 0.05
N THR A 95 -16.85 18.10 -0.60
CA THR A 95 -16.56 18.27 -2.04
C THR A 95 -16.83 16.97 -2.81
N LEU A 96 -16.87 17.06 -4.14
CA LEU A 96 -16.98 15.87 -5.01
C LEU A 96 -15.78 14.90 -4.93
N ALA A 97 -14.68 15.34 -4.32
CA ALA A 97 -13.50 14.51 -4.10
C ALA A 97 -13.61 13.59 -2.87
N CYS A 98 -14.70 13.68 -2.09
CA CYS A 98 -15.00 12.78 -0.96
C CYS A 98 -16.38 12.14 -1.17
N PRO A 99 -16.46 10.83 -1.46
CA PRO A 99 -17.74 10.16 -1.76
C PRO A 99 -18.55 9.78 -0.50
N PHE A 100 -18.13 10.18 0.70
CA PHE A 100 -18.75 9.83 1.96
C PHE A 100 -18.74 10.97 2.98
N THR A 101 -19.47 10.82 4.06
CA THR A 101 -19.61 11.81 5.14
C THR A 101 -18.94 11.35 6.44
N GLU A 102 -18.85 12.26 7.44
CA GLU A 102 -18.36 11.92 8.78
C GLU A 102 -19.24 10.85 9.46
N THR A 103 -20.55 10.88 9.19
CA THR A 103 -21.49 9.87 9.68
C THR A 103 -21.14 8.48 9.15
N ASP A 104 -20.79 8.36 7.86
CA ASP A 104 -20.45 7.07 7.26
C ASP A 104 -19.15 6.51 7.84
N VAL A 105 -18.15 7.36 8.11
CA VAL A 105 -16.92 6.96 8.82
C VAL A 105 -17.21 6.51 10.26
N HIS A 106 -18.17 7.14 10.95
CA HIS A 106 -18.56 6.69 12.29
C HIS A 106 -19.21 5.31 12.24
N ARG A 107 -20.14 5.10 11.29
CA ARG A 107 -20.81 3.82 11.06
C ARG A 107 -19.82 2.68 10.76
N MET A 108 -18.74 2.97 10.03
CA MET A 108 -17.67 1.99 9.77
C MET A 108 -17.08 1.41 11.07
N SER A 109 -16.99 2.21 12.13
CA SER A 109 -16.54 1.73 13.44
C SER A 109 -17.58 0.88 14.15
N GLU A 110 -18.88 1.12 13.90
CA GLU A 110 -19.99 0.37 14.53
C GLU A 110 -20.13 -1.04 13.95
N VAL A 111 -19.90 -1.22 12.64
CA VAL A 111 -20.01 -2.51 11.94
C VAL A 111 -18.71 -3.30 11.87
N SER A 112 -17.68 -2.84 12.55
CA SER A 112 -16.32 -3.39 12.49
C SER A 112 -16.19 -4.69 13.26
N VAL A 113 -15.68 -5.75 12.63
CA VAL A 113 -15.34 -7.03 13.24
C VAL A 113 -13.88 -7.36 12.92
N THR A 114 -13.06 -7.64 13.94
CA THR A 114 -11.63 -7.90 13.72
C THR A 114 -11.26 -9.36 13.99
N HIS A 115 -10.37 -9.90 13.14
CA HIS A 115 -9.88 -11.28 13.21
C HIS A 115 -8.36 -11.32 13.14
N GLY A 116 -7.77 -12.36 13.75
CA GLY A 116 -6.35 -12.68 13.65
C GLY A 116 -6.02 -13.50 12.40
N TYR A 117 -4.73 -13.68 12.13
CA TYR A 117 -4.30 -14.63 11.11
C TYR A 117 -4.54 -16.08 11.55
N GLY A 118 -5.01 -16.94 10.64
CA GLY A 118 -5.31 -18.35 10.88
C GLY A 118 -6.60 -18.59 11.69
N GLU A 119 -7.38 -17.54 11.95
CA GLU A 119 -8.69 -17.63 12.58
C GLU A 119 -9.76 -17.65 11.50
N SER A 120 -10.58 -18.72 11.46
CA SER A 120 -11.73 -18.83 10.56
C SER A 120 -12.96 -18.16 11.17
N PHE A 121 -13.75 -17.51 10.33
CA PHE A 121 -15.00 -16.84 10.72
C PHE A 121 -16.04 -16.92 9.59
N ASP A 122 -17.31 -16.75 9.93
CA ASP A 122 -18.39 -16.65 8.94
C ASP A 122 -18.53 -15.21 8.43
N ALA A 123 -18.63 -15.03 7.11
CA ALA A 123 -18.99 -13.78 6.47
C ALA A 123 -19.95 -14.08 5.30
N ALA A 124 -21.20 -13.62 5.41
CA ALA A 124 -22.26 -13.83 4.41
C ALA A 124 -22.46 -15.32 4.03
N GLY A 125 -22.33 -16.24 5.01
CA GLY A 125 -22.49 -17.67 4.79
C GLY A 125 -21.29 -18.39 4.16
N HIS A 126 -20.14 -17.71 4.06
CA HIS A 126 -18.86 -18.29 3.64
C HIS A 126 -17.93 -18.42 4.85
N GLU A 127 -17.16 -19.49 4.91
CA GLU A 127 -16.05 -19.58 5.86
C GLU A 127 -14.86 -18.79 5.30
N VAL A 128 -14.34 -17.84 6.08
CA VAL A 128 -13.24 -16.96 5.66
C VAL A 128 -12.07 -17.10 6.62
N THR A 129 -10.85 -17.19 6.08
CA THR A 129 -9.62 -17.22 6.88
C THR A 129 -8.59 -16.24 6.35
N PHE A 130 -7.99 -15.45 7.25
CA PHE A 130 -6.90 -14.53 6.92
C PHE A 130 -5.54 -15.19 7.09
N TYR A 131 -4.64 -14.97 6.12
CA TYR A 131 -3.22 -15.32 6.22
C TYR A 131 -2.34 -14.10 5.93
N ASN A 132 -1.18 -14.00 6.57
CA ASN A 132 -0.27 -12.88 6.32
C ASN A 132 0.12 -12.79 4.84
N ALA A 133 -0.19 -11.66 4.20
CA ALA A 133 0.18 -11.37 2.82
C ALA A 133 1.57 -10.71 2.68
N GLY A 134 2.15 -10.21 3.77
CA GLY A 134 3.51 -9.67 3.77
C GLY A 134 3.68 -8.28 3.16
N HIS A 135 2.59 -7.59 2.81
CA HIS A 135 2.63 -6.29 2.14
C HIS A 135 2.79 -5.11 3.12
N ILE A 136 1.82 -4.90 3.99
CA ILE A 136 1.84 -3.90 5.07
C ILE A 136 1.35 -4.53 6.38
N PRO A 137 1.52 -3.87 7.56
CA PRO A 137 1.00 -4.41 8.81
C PRO A 137 -0.51 -4.69 8.74
N GLY A 138 -0.87 -5.95 8.94
CA GLY A 138 -2.26 -6.41 8.88
C GLY A 138 -2.75 -6.86 7.50
N SER A 139 -1.93 -6.75 6.45
CA SER A 139 -2.31 -7.24 5.12
C SER A 139 -2.56 -8.75 5.13
N ALA A 140 -3.61 -9.18 4.45
CA ALA A 140 -4.05 -10.56 4.45
C ALA A 140 -4.33 -11.10 3.05
N HIS A 141 -3.86 -12.32 2.78
CA HIS A 141 -4.54 -13.19 1.85
C HIS A 141 -5.89 -13.59 2.46
N VAL A 142 -6.92 -13.61 1.66
CA VAL A 142 -8.28 -13.97 2.07
C VAL A 142 -8.66 -15.29 1.41
N LEU A 143 -8.73 -16.36 2.20
CA LEU A 143 -9.30 -17.62 1.74
C LEU A 143 -10.81 -17.59 2.00
N VAL A 144 -11.61 -17.81 0.98
CA VAL A 144 -13.06 -17.89 1.04
C VAL A 144 -13.48 -19.29 0.64
N GLU A 145 -14.22 -19.98 1.51
CA GLU A 145 -14.64 -21.36 1.32
C GLU A 145 -16.18 -21.45 1.36
N ASP A 146 -16.73 -22.19 0.43
CA ASP A 146 -18.10 -22.69 0.50
C ASP A 146 -18.09 -24.23 0.50
N SER A 147 -19.27 -24.87 0.33
CA SER A 147 -19.37 -26.34 0.38
C SER A 147 -18.50 -27.06 -0.65
N ASP A 148 -18.17 -26.46 -1.77
CA ASP A 148 -17.63 -27.12 -2.95
C ASP A 148 -16.38 -26.45 -3.54
N THR A 149 -16.07 -25.20 -3.15
CA THR A 149 -15.02 -24.39 -3.79
C THR A 149 -14.26 -23.57 -2.78
N ARG A 150 -12.93 -23.50 -2.95
CA ARG A 150 -12.01 -22.66 -2.18
C ARG A 150 -11.40 -21.61 -3.09
N LEU A 151 -11.66 -20.34 -2.79
CA LEU A 151 -11.16 -19.18 -3.52
C LEU A 151 -10.13 -18.45 -2.67
N LEU A 152 -8.90 -18.29 -3.17
CA LEU A 152 -7.89 -17.46 -2.53
C LEU A 152 -7.79 -16.11 -3.24
N TYR A 153 -8.06 -15.03 -2.51
CA TYR A 153 -7.74 -13.67 -2.94
C TYR A 153 -6.44 -13.23 -2.29
N THR A 154 -5.42 -12.92 -3.08
CA THR A 154 -4.11 -12.56 -2.53
C THR A 154 -4.12 -11.21 -1.83
N GLY A 155 -5.03 -10.28 -2.22
CA GLY A 155 -4.78 -8.86 -1.99
C GLY A 155 -3.40 -8.49 -2.57
N ASP A 156 -2.82 -7.39 -2.12
CA ASP A 156 -1.43 -7.07 -2.41
C ASP A 156 -0.51 -7.87 -1.49
N PHE A 157 0.56 -8.43 -2.03
CA PHE A 157 1.41 -9.30 -1.25
C PHE A 157 2.89 -9.18 -1.58
N HIS A 158 3.72 -9.59 -0.64
CA HIS A 158 5.17 -9.67 -0.80
C HIS A 158 5.68 -11.03 -0.29
N VAL A 159 6.70 -11.55 -0.96
CA VAL A 159 7.45 -12.74 -0.54
C VAL A 159 8.88 -12.33 -0.21
N ASP A 160 9.44 -12.95 0.83
CA ASP A 160 10.86 -12.76 1.15
C ASP A 160 11.72 -13.61 0.21
N ASP A 161 12.83 -13.09 -0.25
CA ASP A 161 13.84 -13.86 -0.97
C ASP A 161 14.57 -14.77 0.03
N PRO A 162 14.41 -16.10 -0.08
CA PRO A 162 15.01 -17.06 0.85
C PRO A 162 16.54 -17.11 0.74
N ASP A 163 17.10 -16.75 -0.41
CA ASP A 163 18.54 -16.84 -0.72
C ASP A 163 19.30 -15.55 -0.40
N ALA A 164 18.61 -14.46 -0.07
CA ALA A 164 19.22 -13.13 0.09
C ALA A 164 20.11 -12.96 1.33
N GLY A 165 20.23 -13.96 2.18
CA GLY A 165 21.08 -13.91 3.41
C GLY A 165 20.89 -12.61 4.23
N GLY A 166 20.21 -12.66 5.35
CA GLY A 166 19.94 -11.49 6.19
C GLY A 166 18.55 -10.90 5.95
N VAL A 167 18.43 -9.70 5.37
CA VAL A 167 17.13 -9.07 5.08
C VAL A 167 16.71 -9.43 3.66
N GLY A 168 16.11 -10.61 3.48
CA GLY A 168 15.61 -11.09 2.20
C GLY A 168 14.30 -10.45 1.76
N GLY A 169 13.82 -9.42 2.46
CA GLY A 169 12.59 -8.72 2.19
C GLY A 169 12.52 -7.42 2.95
N GLN A 170 11.33 -6.86 3.10
CA GLN A 170 11.14 -5.64 3.89
C GLN A 170 11.38 -5.89 5.40
N ARG A 171 11.81 -4.85 6.10
CA ARG A 171 12.09 -4.90 7.54
C ARG A 171 10.82 -4.86 8.38
N LEU A 172 9.76 -4.22 7.88
CA LEU A 172 8.54 -3.92 8.62
C LEU A 172 7.65 -5.16 8.82
N VAL A 173 7.40 -5.92 7.76
CA VAL A 173 6.51 -7.09 7.76
C VAL A 173 7.24 -8.31 7.19
N ALA A 174 7.00 -9.47 7.77
CA ALA A 174 7.50 -10.73 7.20
C ALA A 174 6.75 -11.08 5.92
N GLY A 175 7.46 -11.52 4.90
CA GLY A 175 6.85 -11.93 3.64
C GLY A 175 5.85 -13.07 3.81
N SER A 176 4.96 -13.21 2.85
CA SER A 176 3.95 -14.26 2.82
C SER A 176 4.58 -15.65 2.72
N ARG A 177 4.14 -16.55 3.60
CA ARG A 177 4.56 -17.97 3.61
C ARG A 177 3.37 -18.94 3.50
N ALA A 178 2.16 -18.46 3.77
CA ALA A 178 0.98 -19.29 3.73
C ALA A 178 0.63 -19.66 2.28
N ARG A 179 0.32 -20.93 2.08
CA ARG A 179 -0.14 -21.51 0.80
C ARG A 179 -1.32 -22.43 1.08
N PRO A 180 -2.49 -21.86 1.55
CA PRO A 180 -3.66 -22.70 1.77
C PRO A 180 -4.10 -23.31 0.44
N ASP A 181 -4.67 -24.51 0.47
CA ASP A 181 -5.23 -25.12 -0.73
C ASP A 181 -6.34 -24.26 -1.30
N ALA A 182 -6.37 -24.07 -2.62
CA ALA A 182 -7.40 -23.33 -3.33
C ALA A 182 -7.67 -23.91 -4.72
N ASP A 183 -8.94 -23.87 -5.12
CA ASP A 183 -9.40 -24.32 -6.45
C ASP A 183 -9.30 -23.15 -7.47
N ALA A 184 -9.33 -21.91 -6.97
CA ALA A 184 -9.08 -20.71 -7.75
C ALA A 184 -8.28 -19.68 -6.95
N VAL A 185 -7.46 -18.88 -7.65
CA VAL A 185 -6.65 -17.81 -7.07
C VAL A 185 -6.89 -16.51 -7.83
N ILE A 186 -7.29 -15.46 -7.10
CA ILE A 186 -7.26 -14.09 -7.63
C ILE A 186 -5.93 -13.47 -7.19
N VAL A 187 -5.05 -13.17 -8.15
CA VAL A 187 -3.69 -12.73 -7.90
C VAL A 187 -3.45 -11.32 -8.40
N GLU A 188 -2.77 -10.49 -7.59
CA GLU A 188 -2.27 -9.17 -8.02
C GLU A 188 -1.19 -9.31 -9.10
N SER A 189 -1.03 -8.27 -9.92
CA SER A 189 -0.04 -8.22 -10.99
C SER A 189 0.66 -6.87 -11.13
N THR A 190 0.76 -6.12 -10.03
CA THR A 190 1.33 -4.76 -9.97
C THR A 190 2.73 -4.70 -10.57
N TYR A 191 3.57 -5.68 -10.27
CA TYR A 191 4.95 -5.79 -10.78
C TYR A 191 5.19 -7.09 -11.57
N SER A 192 4.18 -7.58 -12.28
CA SER A 192 4.26 -8.83 -13.05
C SER A 192 5.24 -8.80 -14.24
N ASP A 193 5.84 -7.68 -14.55
CA ASP A 193 6.84 -7.49 -15.63
C ASP A 193 8.17 -6.88 -15.13
N VAL A 194 8.37 -6.83 -13.82
CA VAL A 194 9.55 -6.24 -13.19
C VAL A 194 10.23 -7.28 -12.32
N SER A 195 11.56 -7.29 -12.29
CA SER A 195 12.36 -7.98 -11.26
C SER A 195 12.96 -6.91 -10.36
N HIS A 196 12.80 -7.08 -9.05
CA HIS A 196 13.38 -6.18 -8.06
C HIS A 196 14.85 -6.49 -7.80
N ASP A 197 15.64 -5.46 -7.59
CA ASP A 197 16.99 -5.64 -7.05
C ASP A 197 16.95 -6.26 -5.65
N PRO A 198 17.95 -7.04 -5.25
CA PRO A 198 18.05 -7.55 -3.88
C PRO A 198 17.92 -6.42 -2.85
N ARG A 199 17.01 -6.58 -1.88
CA ARG A 199 16.65 -5.54 -0.90
C ARG A 199 17.88 -4.95 -0.20
N GLY A 200 18.84 -5.78 0.23
CA GLY A 200 20.06 -5.30 0.88
C GLY A 200 20.87 -4.35 0.00
N ALA A 201 20.98 -4.63 -1.30
CA ALA A 201 21.69 -3.75 -2.24
C ALA A 201 20.97 -2.40 -2.43
N VAL A 202 19.62 -2.40 -2.43
CA VAL A 202 18.83 -1.16 -2.49
C VAL A 202 19.06 -0.31 -1.24
N GLU A 203 19.02 -0.94 -0.06
CA GLU A 203 19.26 -0.27 1.22
C GLU A 203 20.67 0.33 1.31
N GLU A 204 21.70 -0.42 0.91
CA GLU A 204 23.09 0.05 0.90
C GLU A 204 23.27 1.27 -0.02
N ARG A 205 22.76 1.19 -1.26
CA ARG A 205 22.82 2.32 -2.21
C ARG A 205 22.09 3.55 -1.68
N PHE A 206 20.93 3.37 -1.05
CA PHE A 206 20.19 4.45 -0.41
C PHE A 206 20.97 5.06 0.73
N ALA A 207 21.44 4.24 1.68
CA ALA A 207 22.18 4.69 2.87
C ALA A 207 23.48 5.42 2.50
N GLU A 208 24.27 4.89 1.56
CA GLU A 208 25.47 5.56 1.07
C GLU A 208 25.18 6.92 0.44
N ARG A 209 24.14 7.00 -0.39
CA ARG A 209 23.77 8.26 -1.05
C ARG A 209 23.31 9.29 -0.04
N VAL A 210 22.48 8.90 0.91
CA VAL A 210 21.98 9.75 2.00
C VAL A 210 23.15 10.26 2.84
N ALA A 211 24.01 9.36 3.34
CA ALA A 211 25.18 9.70 4.16
C ALA A 211 26.12 10.67 3.42
N ARG A 212 26.43 10.39 2.15
CA ARG A 212 27.28 11.25 1.31
C ARG A 212 26.66 12.64 1.11
N THR A 213 25.35 12.73 0.95
CA THR A 213 24.64 14.00 0.78
C THR A 213 24.68 14.83 2.05
N VAL A 214 24.36 14.24 3.20
CA VAL A 214 24.37 14.93 4.51
C VAL A 214 25.79 15.35 4.89
N TRP A 215 26.79 14.48 4.72
CA TRP A 215 28.18 14.78 4.98
C TRP A 215 28.71 15.91 4.07
N GLY A 216 28.25 15.98 2.82
CA GLY A 216 28.54 17.06 1.87
C GLY A 216 27.81 18.37 2.15
N GLY A 217 27.09 18.50 3.26
CA GLY A 217 26.37 19.70 3.67
C GLY A 217 25.03 19.88 2.94
N GLY A 218 24.43 18.81 2.45
CA GLY A 218 23.11 18.80 1.82
C GLY A 218 22.00 18.27 2.74
N THR A 219 20.76 18.61 2.43
CA THR A 219 19.56 18.04 3.04
C THR A 219 18.94 17.01 2.09
N VAL A 220 18.47 15.91 2.65
CA VAL A 220 17.77 14.85 1.93
C VAL A 220 16.29 14.90 2.31
N VAL A 221 15.42 15.01 1.33
CA VAL A 221 13.97 14.81 1.50
C VAL A 221 13.61 13.46 0.90
N VAL A 222 12.98 12.61 1.71
CA VAL A 222 12.51 11.28 1.33
C VAL A 222 10.98 11.29 1.31
N PRO A 223 10.36 11.55 0.14
CA PRO A 223 8.92 11.40 -0.01
C PRO A 223 8.54 9.92 0.16
N ALA A 224 7.65 9.64 1.10
CA ALA A 224 7.25 8.27 1.44
C ALA A 224 5.75 8.17 1.66
N PHE A 225 5.16 7.02 1.29
CA PHE A 225 3.79 6.71 1.67
C PHE A 225 3.66 6.64 3.20
N ALA A 226 2.53 7.09 3.72
CA ALA A 226 2.30 7.13 5.16
C ALA A 226 2.26 5.74 5.79
N ILE A 227 1.70 4.78 5.06
CA ILE A 227 1.49 3.39 5.48
C ILE A 227 2.55 2.52 4.82
N GLY A 228 3.25 1.72 5.61
CA GLY A 228 4.29 0.80 5.18
C GLY A 228 5.62 1.50 4.92
N ARG A 229 5.69 2.36 3.90
CA ARG A 229 6.95 2.94 3.41
C ARG A 229 7.65 3.85 4.42
N THR A 230 6.92 4.74 5.10
CA THR A 230 7.51 5.60 6.14
C THR A 230 8.17 4.75 7.23
N GLN A 231 7.49 3.71 7.73
CA GLN A 231 7.99 2.84 8.78
C GLN A 231 9.21 2.03 8.32
N GLU A 232 9.17 1.52 7.09
CA GLU A 232 10.29 0.82 6.47
C GLU A 232 11.54 1.70 6.41
N ILE A 233 11.41 2.93 5.90
CA ILE A 233 12.54 3.87 5.80
C ILE A 233 13.07 4.27 7.18
N LEU A 234 12.21 4.38 8.20
CA LEU A 234 12.68 4.59 9.57
C LEU A 234 13.55 3.45 10.08
N MET A 235 13.16 2.20 9.80
CA MET A 235 13.93 1.02 10.18
C MET A 235 15.25 0.92 9.41
N VAL A 236 15.26 1.35 8.15
CA VAL A 236 16.51 1.46 7.36
C VAL A 236 17.41 2.56 7.95
N CYS A 237 16.88 3.73 8.27
CA CYS A 237 17.65 4.80 8.90
C CYS A 237 18.29 4.35 10.23
N ASP A 238 17.52 3.64 11.08
CA ASP A 238 18.05 3.07 12.34
C ASP A 238 19.15 2.04 12.10
N ALA A 239 18.97 1.15 11.12
CA ALA A 239 19.94 0.10 10.80
C ALA A 239 21.28 0.64 10.27
N TYR A 240 21.27 1.78 9.61
CA TYR A 240 22.44 2.43 9.03
C TYR A 240 22.91 3.67 9.82
N ASP A 241 22.42 3.86 11.06
CA ASP A 241 22.73 4.98 11.96
C ASP A 241 22.56 6.36 11.28
N ILE A 242 21.44 6.54 10.59
CA ILE A 242 21.09 7.77 9.89
C ILE A 242 20.05 8.54 10.72
N ASP A 243 20.48 9.65 11.31
CA ASP A 243 19.57 10.60 11.98
C ASP A 243 18.53 11.16 11.00
N CYS A 244 17.25 11.07 11.33
CA CYS A 244 16.19 11.60 10.47
C CYS A 244 15.05 12.32 11.23
N TYR A 245 14.42 13.25 10.55
CA TYR A 245 13.14 13.82 10.96
C TYR A 245 12.00 13.09 10.24
N VAL A 246 10.84 13.00 10.90
CA VAL A 246 9.63 12.44 10.31
C VAL A 246 8.49 13.44 10.38
N ASP A 247 7.83 13.71 9.27
CA ASP A 247 6.67 14.59 9.21
C ASP A 247 5.51 14.01 8.39
N GLY A 248 4.30 14.47 8.69
CA GLY A 248 3.08 13.99 8.05
C GLY A 248 2.41 12.81 8.76
N MET A 249 1.46 12.19 8.08
CA MET A 249 0.62 11.09 8.59
C MET A 249 1.44 9.87 9.01
N GLY A 250 2.59 9.60 8.41
CA GLY A 250 3.46 8.49 8.75
C GLY A 250 3.82 8.42 10.23
N LYS A 251 3.82 9.56 10.96
CA LYS A 251 4.01 9.60 12.42
C LYS A 251 2.88 8.89 13.19
N ASP A 252 1.64 9.13 12.78
CA ASP A 252 0.47 8.59 13.44
C ASP A 252 0.28 7.12 13.08
N VAL A 253 0.54 6.77 11.82
CA VAL A 253 0.61 5.37 11.36
C VAL A 253 1.67 4.59 12.15
N THR A 254 2.89 5.13 12.33
CA THR A 254 3.93 4.47 13.13
C THR A 254 3.49 4.20 14.58
N ARG A 255 2.71 5.12 15.18
CA ARG A 255 2.17 4.90 16.54
C ARG A 255 1.08 3.85 16.55
N SER A 256 0.22 3.83 15.54
CA SER A 256 -0.89 2.89 15.41
C SER A 256 -0.39 1.46 15.23
N VAL A 257 0.49 1.20 14.25
CA VAL A 257 0.97 -0.16 13.96
C VAL A 257 1.79 -0.79 15.10
N LEU A 258 2.46 0.02 15.92
CA LEU A 258 3.15 -0.44 17.12
C LEU A 258 2.24 -0.98 18.22
N GLN A 259 0.92 -0.76 18.13
CA GLN A 259 -0.06 -1.36 19.04
C GLN A 259 -0.30 -2.84 18.70
N TYR A 260 0.12 -3.29 17.52
CA TYR A 260 -0.11 -4.62 16.98
C TYR A 260 1.21 -5.37 16.70
N PRO A 261 2.02 -5.68 17.72
CA PRO A 261 3.34 -6.27 17.52
C PRO A 261 3.33 -7.61 16.78
N GLY A 262 2.25 -8.39 16.90
CA GLY A 262 2.09 -9.68 16.20
C GLY A 262 1.92 -9.56 14.68
N PHE A 263 1.70 -8.36 14.15
CA PHE A 263 1.60 -8.08 12.70
C PHE A 263 2.86 -7.42 12.13
N LEU A 264 3.94 -7.36 12.90
CA LEU A 264 5.23 -6.82 12.50
C LEU A 264 6.30 -7.92 12.50
N ARG A 265 7.29 -7.80 11.62
CA ARG A 265 8.44 -8.71 11.61
C ARG A 265 9.25 -8.63 12.91
N ASP A 266 9.55 -7.41 13.33
CA ASP A 266 10.26 -7.06 14.57
C ASP A 266 9.74 -5.73 15.13
N ALA A 267 8.81 -5.83 16.07
CA ALA A 267 8.21 -4.66 16.70
C ALA A 267 9.22 -3.87 17.55
N ASP A 268 10.23 -4.52 18.11
CA ASP A 268 11.26 -3.86 18.91
C ASP A 268 12.21 -3.08 18.01
N ALA A 269 12.54 -3.58 16.83
CA ALA A 269 13.27 -2.82 15.80
C ALA A 269 12.52 -1.55 15.39
N LEU A 270 11.20 -1.64 15.15
CA LEU A 270 10.40 -0.45 14.84
C LEU A 270 10.31 0.52 16.03
N ARG A 271 10.26 0.03 17.27
CA ARG A 271 10.31 0.90 18.48
C ARG A 271 11.64 1.62 18.58
N ARG A 272 12.77 0.95 18.33
CA ARG A 272 14.12 1.58 18.28
C ARG A 272 14.18 2.63 17.19
N ALA A 273 13.77 2.29 15.96
CA ALA A 273 13.75 3.21 14.81
C ALA A 273 12.90 4.46 15.08
N LYS A 274 11.72 4.30 15.70
CA LYS A 274 10.90 5.42 16.16
C LYS A 274 11.60 6.27 17.21
N GLY A 275 12.36 5.65 18.13
CA GLY A 275 13.12 6.35 19.17
C GLY A 275 14.31 7.13 18.62
N HIS A 276 14.95 6.60 17.58
CA HIS A 276 16.04 7.24 16.84
C HIS A 276 15.54 8.45 16.04
N ALA A 277 14.40 8.36 15.40
CA ALA A 277 13.82 9.41 14.58
C ALA A 277 13.23 10.57 15.39
N ARG A 278 13.29 11.79 14.83
CA ARG A 278 12.74 13.02 15.44
C ARG A 278 11.40 13.38 14.81
N PHE A 279 10.31 13.20 15.53
CA PHE A 279 8.98 13.51 15.03
C PHE A 279 8.72 15.01 15.07
N VAL A 280 8.44 15.60 13.89
CA VAL A 280 8.16 17.03 13.72
C VAL A 280 6.86 17.41 14.43
N THR A 281 6.89 18.47 15.24
CA THR A 281 5.76 18.87 16.09
C THR A 281 4.82 19.90 15.45
N GLY A 282 5.16 20.40 14.26
CA GLY A 282 4.34 21.36 13.51
C GLY A 282 4.45 22.82 13.99
N ARG A 283 5.45 23.17 14.82
CA ARG A 283 5.68 24.55 15.25
C ARG A 283 5.96 25.46 14.05
N ARG A 284 5.43 26.71 14.10
CA ARG A 284 5.59 27.67 13.02
C ARG A 284 7.06 27.84 12.61
N GLY A 285 7.35 27.73 11.32
CA GLY A 285 8.70 27.84 10.74
C GLY A 285 9.63 26.66 11.05
N GLN A 286 9.18 25.60 11.74
CA GLN A 286 10.01 24.44 12.05
C GLN A 286 10.46 23.70 10.79
N LYS A 287 9.56 23.52 9.81
CA LYS A 287 9.86 22.81 8.56
C LYS A 287 10.98 23.48 7.77
N LYS A 288 10.92 24.81 7.62
CA LYS A 288 11.98 25.58 6.94
C LYS A 288 13.33 25.43 7.65
N ARG A 289 13.33 25.58 8.99
CA ARG A 289 14.58 25.41 9.77
C ARG A 289 15.16 24.00 9.64
N ILE A 290 14.32 22.97 9.53
CA ILE A 290 14.78 21.59 9.31
C ILE A 290 15.35 21.44 7.90
N ALA A 291 14.71 22.02 6.88
CA ALA A 291 15.18 22.00 5.50
C ALA A 291 16.58 22.65 5.33
N ASP A 292 16.90 23.63 6.17
CA ASP A 292 18.20 24.33 6.18
C ASP A 292 19.30 23.59 7.00
N GLN A 293 18.96 22.46 7.65
CA GLN A 293 19.92 21.64 8.40
C GLN A 293 20.39 20.48 7.51
N ASN A 294 21.67 20.22 7.44
CA ASN A 294 22.23 19.07 6.74
C ASN A 294 21.69 17.76 7.37
N THR A 295 20.50 17.32 6.98
CA THR A 295 19.76 16.26 7.64
C THR A 295 18.87 15.48 6.66
N VAL A 296 18.21 14.44 7.17
CA VAL A 296 17.25 13.63 6.44
C VAL A 296 15.83 13.93 6.93
N VAL A 297 14.88 14.10 6.02
CA VAL A 297 13.46 14.30 6.32
C VAL A 297 12.65 13.24 5.58
N VAL A 298 12.06 12.31 6.30
CA VAL A 298 11.08 11.36 5.78
C VAL A 298 9.69 11.98 5.91
N THR A 299 8.97 12.12 4.80
CA THR A 299 7.72 12.90 4.80
C THR A 299 6.71 12.43 3.77
N THR A 300 5.42 12.63 4.06
CA THR A 300 4.32 12.38 3.12
C THR A 300 4.02 13.61 2.25
N SER A 301 3.50 13.49 1.05
CA SER A 301 3.11 12.25 0.35
C SER A 301 4.26 11.72 -0.53
N GLY A 302 4.23 10.41 -0.76
CA GLY A 302 5.26 9.70 -1.54
C GLY A 302 5.34 10.12 -3.01
N MET A 303 4.23 10.60 -3.59
CA MET A 303 4.13 11.04 -5.01
C MET A 303 4.10 12.56 -5.17
N LEU A 304 4.39 13.33 -4.12
CA LEU A 304 4.30 14.81 -4.09
C LEU A 304 2.90 15.35 -4.45
N SER A 305 1.85 14.60 -4.15
CA SER A 305 0.46 15.02 -4.42
C SER A 305 -0.18 15.74 -3.23
N GLY A 306 0.62 16.22 -2.27
CA GLY A 306 0.15 16.91 -1.06
C GLY A 306 1.04 16.68 0.16
N GLY A 307 0.53 17.04 1.32
CA GLY A 307 1.21 16.82 2.61
C GLY A 307 2.45 17.70 2.83
N PRO A 308 3.23 17.42 3.89
CA PRO A 308 4.41 18.20 4.21
C PRO A 308 5.53 18.19 3.16
N ALA A 309 5.58 17.16 2.30
CA ALA A 309 6.55 17.10 1.20
C ALA A 309 6.49 18.36 0.31
N MET A 310 5.27 18.93 0.13
CA MET A 310 5.03 20.16 -0.61
C MET A 310 5.70 21.41 0.02
N THR A 311 6.11 21.32 1.28
CA THR A 311 6.91 22.37 1.93
C THR A 311 8.40 22.08 1.81
N TYR A 312 8.82 20.83 2.06
CA TYR A 312 10.24 20.49 2.13
C TYR A 312 10.92 20.49 0.76
N VAL A 313 10.28 19.94 -0.27
CA VAL A 313 10.89 19.85 -1.61
C VAL A 313 11.20 21.23 -2.20
N PRO A 314 10.30 22.23 -2.20
CA PRO A 314 10.61 23.57 -2.65
C PRO A 314 11.75 24.25 -1.87
N GLU A 315 11.82 24.06 -0.54
CA GLU A 315 12.86 24.66 0.31
C GLU A 315 14.26 24.15 -0.04
N ILE A 316 14.40 22.86 -0.44
CA ILE A 316 15.69 22.28 -0.82
C ILE A 316 15.99 22.36 -2.32
N ALA A 317 15.00 22.73 -3.15
CA ALA A 317 15.06 22.63 -4.61
C ALA A 317 16.22 23.40 -5.25
N GLY A 318 16.64 24.53 -4.67
CA GLY A 318 17.60 25.46 -5.26
C GLY A 318 19.07 25.00 -5.23
N HIS A 319 19.43 23.96 -4.47
CA HIS A 319 20.82 23.57 -4.28
C HIS A 319 21.16 22.16 -4.78
N PRO A 320 22.13 21.98 -5.70
CA PRO A 320 22.50 20.68 -6.28
C PRO A 320 23.17 19.73 -5.30
N ARG A 321 23.55 20.19 -4.09
CA ARG A 321 24.02 19.32 -3.00
C ARG A 321 22.90 18.60 -2.27
N ASN A 322 21.67 19.08 -2.38
CA ASN A 322 20.50 18.46 -1.77
C ASN A 322 20.02 17.27 -2.61
N LEU A 323 19.17 16.44 -2.00
CA LEU A 323 18.64 15.24 -2.62
C LEU A 323 17.14 15.09 -2.34
N VAL A 324 16.38 14.78 -3.37
CA VAL A 324 15.04 14.18 -3.26
C VAL A 324 15.20 12.69 -3.55
N ALA A 325 14.92 11.84 -2.58
CA ALA A 325 15.07 10.38 -2.70
C ALA A 325 13.69 9.72 -2.69
N PHE A 326 13.14 9.40 -3.85
CA PHE A 326 11.92 8.61 -3.94
C PHE A 326 12.16 7.15 -3.54
N THR A 327 11.22 6.57 -2.81
CA THR A 327 11.34 5.22 -2.25
C THR A 327 10.32 4.22 -2.82
N GLY A 328 9.79 4.49 -4.00
CA GLY A 328 8.83 3.63 -4.69
C GLY A 328 8.46 4.20 -6.05
N HIS A 329 7.60 3.46 -6.74
CA HIS A 329 7.10 3.84 -8.05
C HIS A 329 6.39 5.20 -8.01
N GLN A 330 6.56 5.97 -9.07
CA GLN A 330 5.88 7.25 -9.28
C GLN A 330 4.90 7.09 -10.44
N VAL A 331 3.60 7.21 -10.14
CA VAL A 331 2.52 7.02 -11.11
C VAL A 331 2.50 8.17 -12.12
N GLU A 332 2.21 7.88 -13.37
CA GLU A 332 2.03 8.90 -14.42
C GLU A 332 0.99 9.96 -14.02
N GLY A 333 1.27 11.21 -14.39
CA GLY A 333 0.41 12.34 -14.04
C GLY A 333 0.60 12.86 -12.60
N THR A 334 1.46 12.24 -11.78
CA THR A 334 1.80 12.78 -10.45
C THR A 334 2.98 13.74 -10.51
N PRO A 335 3.05 14.74 -9.59
CA PRO A 335 4.18 15.65 -9.52
C PRO A 335 5.52 14.95 -9.26
N GLY A 336 5.51 13.82 -8.53
CA GLY A 336 6.71 13.01 -8.31
C GLY A 336 7.25 12.40 -9.60
N ARG A 337 6.37 11.90 -10.46
CA ARG A 337 6.73 11.37 -11.79
C ARG A 337 7.24 12.49 -12.70
N GLU A 338 6.54 13.61 -12.76
CA GLU A 338 6.97 14.77 -13.52
C GLU A 338 8.37 15.25 -13.11
N LEU A 339 8.65 15.26 -11.79
CA LEU A 339 9.95 15.63 -11.25
C LEU A 339 11.06 14.68 -11.71
N LEU A 340 10.82 13.37 -11.70
CA LEU A 340 11.78 12.37 -12.17
C LEU A 340 12.09 12.53 -13.65
N ASP A 341 11.06 12.75 -14.47
CA ASP A 341 11.21 12.79 -15.94
C ASP A 341 11.80 14.10 -16.45
N THR A 342 11.48 15.23 -15.80
CA THR A 342 11.78 16.57 -16.33
C THR A 342 12.66 17.46 -15.47
N GLY A 343 12.89 17.08 -14.21
CA GLY A 343 13.54 17.93 -13.21
C GLY A 343 12.67 19.10 -12.75
N GLN A 344 11.38 19.09 -13.05
CA GLN A 344 10.39 20.10 -12.66
C GLN A 344 9.12 19.41 -12.18
N ALA A 345 8.36 20.05 -11.31
CA ALA A 345 7.03 19.59 -10.92
C ALA A 345 6.15 20.77 -10.51
N GLU A 346 4.84 20.57 -10.58
CA GLU A 346 3.87 21.47 -9.98
C GLU A 346 3.77 21.18 -8.49
N LEU A 347 4.30 22.08 -7.66
CA LEU A 347 4.30 21.94 -6.21
C LEU A 347 3.53 23.12 -5.61
N ASP A 348 2.44 22.81 -4.89
CA ASP A 348 1.57 23.80 -4.24
C ASP A 348 1.03 24.88 -5.22
N GLY A 349 0.63 24.44 -6.42
CA GLY A 349 0.13 25.31 -7.50
C GLY A 349 1.21 26.13 -8.20
N GLN A 350 2.50 25.86 -7.94
CA GLN A 350 3.61 26.56 -8.56
C GLN A 350 4.53 25.59 -9.32
N ARG A 351 4.81 25.88 -10.58
CA ARG A 351 5.79 25.14 -11.34
C ARG A 351 7.20 25.43 -10.82
N THR A 352 7.79 24.40 -10.17
CA THR A 352 9.08 24.51 -9.48
C THR A 352 10.13 23.71 -10.23
N ARG A 353 11.25 24.38 -10.58
CA ARG A 353 12.44 23.68 -11.07
C ARG A 353 13.28 23.23 -9.88
N VAL A 354 13.63 21.96 -9.86
CA VAL A 354 14.44 21.33 -8.81
C VAL A 354 15.86 21.14 -9.31
N SER A 355 16.81 21.91 -8.75
CA SER A 355 18.25 21.78 -9.02
C SER A 355 18.89 20.77 -8.07
N ALA A 356 18.23 20.40 -6.98
CA ALA A 356 18.62 19.27 -6.14
C ALA A 356 18.68 17.99 -6.97
N ARG A 357 19.50 17.03 -6.55
CA ARG A 357 19.52 15.70 -7.17
C ARG A 357 18.21 15.00 -6.92
N VAL A 358 17.76 14.17 -7.86
CA VAL A 358 16.55 13.37 -7.75
C VAL A 358 16.93 11.93 -8.05
N ASP A 359 16.83 11.06 -7.06
CA ASP A 359 17.12 9.63 -7.18
C ASP A 359 15.85 8.84 -6.83
N GLN A 360 15.72 7.63 -7.40
CA GLN A 360 14.66 6.68 -7.08
C GLN A 360 15.27 5.36 -6.60
N TYR A 361 14.67 4.79 -5.55
CA TYR A 361 15.06 3.52 -4.94
C TYR A 361 13.84 2.62 -4.86
N ASP A 362 14.00 1.38 -5.28
CA ASP A 362 12.91 0.41 -5.26
C ASP A 362 12.83 -0.31 -3.91
N PHE A 363 12.06 0.29 -3.02
CA PHE A 363 11.67 -0.31 -1.75
C PHE A 363 10.30 -1.00 -1.83
N SER A 364 9.94 -1.59 -2.98
CA SER A 364 8.63 -2.21 -3.15
C SER A 364 8.27 -3.16 -2.00
N ALA A 365 6.98 -3.18 -1.67
CA ALA A 365 6.36 -4.11 -0.73
C ALA A 365 5.39 -5.08 -1.46
N HIS A 366 5.48 -5.16 -2.79
CA HIS A 366 4.80 -6.15 -3.62
C HIS A 366 5.78 -7.22 -4.06
N ALA A 367 5.27 -8.39 -4.37
CA ALA A 367 6.03 -9.39 -5.09
C ALA A 367 6.34 -8.89 -6.50
N ASP A 368 7.56 -9.14 -6.96
CA ASP A 368 7.92 -8.97 -8.36
C ASP A 368 7.42 -10.16 -9.21
N ARG A 369 7.73 -10.13 -10.51
CA ARG A 369 7.35 -11.19 -11.42
C ARG A 369 7.75 -12.59 -10.92
N ASP A 370 8.98 -12.73 -10.46
CA ASP A 370 9.52 -14.02 -10.04
C ASP A 370 8.87 -14.48 -8.73
N GLY A 371 8.63 -13.56 -7.79
CA GLY A 371 7.90 -13.82 -6.55
C GLY A 371 6.44 -14.21 -6.78
N VAL A 372 5.74 -13.58 -7.75
CA VAL A 372 4.37 -14.00 -8.13
C VAL A 372 4.37 -15.38 -8.76
N LEU A 373 5.32 -15.68 -9.65
CA LEU A 373 5.43 -17.01 -10.27
C LEU A 373 5.75 -18.09 -9.23
N GLU A 374 6.67 -17.83 -8.29
CA GLU A 374 6.98 -18.73 -7.17
C GLU A 374 5.73 -18.99 -6.32
N PHE A 375 4.99 -17.94 -5.96
CA PHE A 375 3.73 -18.08 -5.23
C PHE A 375 2.76 -19.02 -5.94
N LEU A 376 2.59 -18.83 -7.25
CA LEU A 376 1.68 -19.63 -8.07
C LEU A 376 2.12 -21.08 -8.27
N GLU A 377 3.37 -21.46 -7.98
CA GLU A 377 3.82 -22.85 -8.06
C GLU A 377 3.00 -23.80 -7.16
N SER A 378 2.47 -23.30 -6.04
CA SER A 378 1.60 -24.05 -5.15
C SER A 378 0.18 -24.23 -5.70
N TYR A 379 -0.17 -23.56 -6.80
CA TYR A 379 -1.53 -23.49 -7.37
C TYR A 379 -1.56 -23.89 -8.85
N ARG A 380 -0.80 -24.95 -9.21
CA ARG A 380 -0.66 -25.36 -10.62
C ARG A 380 -1.97 -25.78 -11.26
N ASP A 381 -2.84 -26.43 -10.50
CA ASP A 381 -4.11 -26.96 -10.96
C ASP A 381 -5.29 -26.00 -10.72
N ALA A 382 -5.06 -24.89 -10.03
CA ALA A 382 -6.07 -23.89 -9.75
C ALA A 382 -6.31 -22.95 -10.94
N ALA A 383 -7.55 -22.47 -11.08
CA ALA A 383 -7.86 -21.37 -11.99
C ALA A 383 -7.22 -20.06 -11.48
N VAL A 384 -6.50 -19.33 -12.33
CA VAL A 384 -5.83 -18.07 -11.96
C VAL A 384 -6.55 -16.89 -12.58
N LEU A 385 -7.07 -16.00 -11.74
CA LEU A 385 -7.71 -14.74 -12.14
C LEU A 385 -6.75 -13.58 -11.85
N VAL A 386 -6.14 -13.03 -12.90
CA VAL A 386 -5.15 -11.97 -12.77
C VAL A 386 -5.86 -10.62 -12.61
N ASN A 387 -5.56 -9.90 -11.53
CA ASN A 387 -6.18 -8.65 -11.14
C ASN A 387 -5.12 -7.63 -10.69
N HIS A 388 -5.53 -6.41 -10.37
CA HIS A 388 -4.73 -5.36 -9.75
C HIS A 388 -3.36 -5.16 -10.42
N GLY A 389 -3.39 -4.63 -11.66
CA GLY A 389 -2.19 -4.31 -12.45
C GLY A 389 -2.53 -3.84 -13.85
N ASP A 390 -1.66 -3.05 -14.43
CA ASP A 390 -1.84 -2.50 -15.78
C ASP A 390 -1.56 -3.55 -16.88
N ARG A 391 -0.89 -4.65 -16.53
CA ARG A 391 -0.49 -5.71 -17.44
C ARG A 391 -1.21 -7.05 -17.25
N CYS A 392 -2.35 -7.05 -16.57
CA CYS A 392 -3.13 -8.26 -16.27
C CYS A 392 -3.32 -9.17 -17.51
N VAL A 393 -3.67 -8.59 -18.67
CA VAL A 393 -3.91 -9.34 -19.91
C VAL A 393 -2.65 -10.02 -20.42
N GLY A 394 -1.52 -9.30 -20.42
CA GLY A 394 -0.23 -9.82 -20.84
C GLY A 394 0.27 -10.94 -19.93
N PHE A 395 0.16 -10.72 -18.61
CA PHE A 395 0.59 -11.70 -17.61
C PHE A 395 -0.30 -12.95 -17.64
N ALA A 396 -1.62 -12.81 -17.77
CA ALA A 396 -2.51 -13.97 -17.95
C ALA A 396 -2.19 -14.75 -19.25
N SER A 397 -1.76 -14.08 -20.31
CA SER A 397 -1.31 -14.76 -21.54
C SER A 397 -0.03 -15.56 -21.31
N GLU A 398 0.94 -14.98 -20.62
CA GLU A 398 2.19 -15.66 -20.23
C GLU A 398 1.91 -16.89 -19.36
N LEU A 399 1.01 -16.78 -18.38
CA LEU A 399 0.62 -17.91 -17.54
C LEU A 399 -0.01 -19.06 -18.36
N ARG A 400 -0.87 -18.73 -19.36
CA ARG A 400 -1.45 -19.73 -20.27
C ARG A 400 -0.40 -20.41 -21.15
N GLU A 401 0.56 -19.65 -21.65
CA GLU A 401 1.69 -20.21 -22.45
C GLU A 401 2.53 -21.20 -21.61
N ASN A 402 2.58 -20.99 -20.29
CA ASN A 402 3.20 -21.87 -19.31
C ASN A 402 2.26 -22.98 -18.79
N GLY A 403 1.11 -23.20 -19.46
CA GLY A 403 0.20 -24.32 -19.22
C GLY A 403 -0.77 -24.16 -18.05
N ARG A 404 -0.99 -22.91 -17.57
CA ARG A 404 -1.95 -22.61 -16.49
C ARG A 404 -3.32 -22.22 -17.05
N ASP A 405 -4.40 -22.52 -16.34
CA ASP A 405 -5.72 -21.93 -16.61
C ASP A 405 -5.75 -20.51 -16.03
N ALA A 406 -5.44 -19.51 -16.86
CA ALA A 406 -5.32 -18.13 -16.41
C ALA A 406 -6.18 -17.17 -17.24
N ARG A 407 -6.82 -16.20 -16.59
CA ARG A 407 -7.66 -15.16 -17.20
C ARG A 407 -7.35 -13.80 -16.57
N ALA A 408 -7.62 -12.73 -17.33
CA ALA A 408 -7.63 -11.35 -16.84
C ALA A 408 -9.03 -10.78 -17.05
N PRO A 409 -9.94 -10.89 -16.07
CA PRO A 409 -11.31 -10.41 -16.21
C PRO A 409 -11.39 -8.91 -16.47
N GLU A 410 -12.52 -8.49 -17.06
CA GLU A 410 -12.84 -7.06 -17.24
C GLU A 410 -13.69 -6.55 -16.06
N ARG A 411 -13.69 -5.24 -15.89
CA ARG A 411 -14.57 -4.62 -14.90
C ARG A 411 -16.04 -4.86 -15.25
N GLY A 412 -16.81 -5.38 -14.31
CA GLY A 412 -18.20 -5.80 -14.47
C GLY A 412 -18.37 -7.25 -14.92
N GLU A 413 -17.26 -7.94 -15.30
CA GLU A 413 -17.32 -9.35 -15.68
C GLU A 413 -17.52 -10.24 -14.46
N THR A 414 -18.35 -11.29 -14.64
CA THR A 414 -18.54 -12.38 -13.67
C THR A 414 -17.86 -13.63 -14.22
N VAL A 415 -16.99 -14.22 -13.44
CA VAL A 415 -16.31 -15.49 -13.75
C VAL A 415 -16.81 -16.55 -12.76
N ARG A 416 -17.15 -17.72 -13.26
CA ARG A 416 -17.47 -18.87 -12.44
C ARG A 416 -16.23 -19.72 -12.22
N VAL A 417 -15.91 -19.99 -10.97
CA VAL A 417 -14.80 -20.85 -10.51
C VAL A 417 -15.34 -22.04 -9.73
#